data_a0d730a59d4ac98e3dfa245d78de254a
#
_entry.id   a0d730a59d4ac98e3dfa245d78de254a
#
_cell.length_a   1.000
_cell.length_b   1.000
_cell.length_c   1.000
_cell.angle_alpha   90.00
_cell.angle_beta   90.00
_cell.angle_gamma   90.00
#
_symmetry.space_group_name_H-M   'P 1'
#
loop_
_entity.id
_entity.type
_entity.pdbx_description
1 polymer ?
#
loop_
_entity_poly.entity_id
_entity_poly.type
_entity_poly.pdbx_seq_one_letter_code
_entity_poly.pdbx_strand_id
1 'polypeptide(L)'
;MLTLVQPDSTELWDISRRLVEEYAASLGIDLGFQGFDHELDHLASEYGPPDGAFLLARQAGAFAGCGGLRRFSQSACEMKRLYVVPAHQHRGIGRMIAEALINRARNLGYKSILLD
;
A
#
# COMPACT_ATOMS: atom_id res chain seq x y z
N MET A 1 -10.70 -17.34 -1.15
CA MET A 1 -11.35 -16.01 -1.23
C MET A 1 -10.35 -14.92 -0.95
N LEU A 2 -10.38 -13.87 -1.72
CA LEU A 2 -9.52 -12.71 -1.52
C LEU A 2 -10.19 -11.71 -0.59
N THR A 3 -9.46 -11.24 0.42
CA THR A 3 -9.94 -10.23 1.35
C THR A 3 -8.93 -9.08 1.40
N LEU A 4 -9.43 -7.85 1.37
CA LEU A 4 -8.60 -6.67 1.55
C LEU A 4 -8.69 -6.23 3.01
N VAL A 5 -7.54 -6.04 3.65
CA VAL A 5 -7.44 -5.78 5.09
C VAL A 5 -6.71 -4.47 5.33
N GLN A 6 -7.31 -3.59 6.12
CA GLN A 6 -6.65 -2.39 6.60
C GLN A 6 -5.82 -2.78 7.83
N PRO A 7 -4.50 -2.54 7.84
CA PRO A 7 -3.71 -2.84 9.04
C PRO A 7 -4.20 -2.03 10.25
N ASP A 8 -4.45 -2.71 11.35
CA ASP A 8 -4.93 -2.11 12.58
C ASP A 8 -4.18 -2.63 13.81
N SER A 9 -3.06 -3.33 13.59
CA SER A 9 -2.26 -3.89 14.68
C SER A 9 -0.79 -3.82 14.29
N THR A 10 0.08 -3.92 15.30
CA THR A 10 1.52 -3.97 15.06
C THR A 10 1.89 -5.13 14.14
N GLU A 11 1.26 -6.29 14.35
CA GLU A 11 1.52 -7.47 13.53
C GLU A 11 1.21 -7.21 12.05
N LEU A 12 0.06 -6.60 11.75
CA LEU A 12 -0.32 -6.32 10.37
C LEU A 12 0.55 -5.24 9.76
N TRP A 13 1.00 -4.26 10.54
CA TRP A 13 1.94 -3.27 10.04
C TRP A 13 3.33 -3.87 9.80
N ASP A 14 3.73 -4.86 10.58
CA ASP A 14 4.99 -5.59 10.31
C ASP A 14 4.91 -6.38 9.01
N ILE A 15 3.76 -6.99 8.72
CA ILE A 15 3.53 -7.67 7.44
C ILE A 15 3.58 -6.65 6.31
N SER A 16 2.97 -5.49 6.49
CA SER A 16 3.01 -4.41 5.51
C SER A 16 4.44 -3.99 5.22
N ARG A 17 5.26 -3.85 6.25
CA ARG A 17 6.67 -3.51 6.10
C ARG A 17 7.40 -4.53 5.23
N ARG A 18 7.18 -5.82 5.51
CA ARG A 18 7.84 -6.89 4.73
C ARG A 18 7.45 -6.84 3.26
N LEU A 19 6.17 -6.59 2.96
CA LEU A 19 5.72 -6.50 1.58
C LEU A 19 6.29 -5.27 0.87
N VAL A 20 6.40 -4.14 1.55
CA VAL A 20 7.01 -2.95 0.98
C VAL A 20 8.50 -3.17 0.73
N GLU A 21 9.19 -3.88 1.62
CA GLU A 21 10.59 -4.26 1.41
C GLU A 21 10.75 -5.16 0.20
N GLU A 22 9.86 -6.15 0.02
CA GLU A 22 9.86 -6.99 -1.17
C GLU A 22 9.61 -6.17 -2.44
N TYR A 23 8.70 -5.23 -2.38
CA TYR A 23 8.43 -4.33 -3.50
C TYR A 23 9.70 -3.58 -3.91
N ALA A 24 10.40 -3.00 -2.95
CA ALA A 24 11.63 -2.26 -3.24
C ALA A 24 12.70 -3.17 -3.83
N ALA A 25 12.85 -4.37 -3.29
CA ALA A 25 13.81 -5.34 -3.81
C ALA A 25 13.47 -5.76 -5.24
N SER A 26 12.19 -5.89 -5.56
CA SER A 26 11.75 -6.28 -6.91
C SER A 26 12.08 -5.23 -7.96
N LEU A 27 12.20 -3.96 -7.56
CA LEU A 27 12.56 -2.89 -8.47
C LEU A 27 14.06 -2.80 -8.74
N GLY A 28 14.88 -3.44 -7.91
CA GLY A 28 16.33 -3.38 -8.04
C GLY A 28 16.89 -1.99 -7.80
N ILE A 29 16.16 -1.14 -7.10
CA ILE A 29 16.55 0.25 -6.86
C ILE A 29 16.87 0.43 -5.39
N ASP A 30 17.98 1.15 -5.10
CA ASP A 30 18.29 1.56 -3.74
C ASP A 30 17.47 2.82 -3.42
N LEU A 31 16.48 2.67 -2.57
CA LEU A 31 15.60 3.77 -2.19
C LEU A 31 16.02 4.46 -0.89
N GLY A 32 17.11 4.05 -0.28
CA GLY A 32 17.57 4.62 0.99
C GLY A 32 17.79 6.12 0.93
N PHE A 33 18.37 6.61 -0.16
CA PHE A 33 18.64 8.03 -0.32
C PHE A 33 17.36 8.87 -0.48
N GLN A 34 16.21 8.25 -0.67
CA GLN A 34 14.92 8.93 -0.81
C GLN A 34 14.11 8.90 0.48
N GLY A 35 14.75 8.58 1.60
CA GLY A 35 14.04 8.49 2.87
C GLY A 35 13.22 7.22 3.03
N PHE A 36 13.52 6.19 2.25
CA PHE A 36 12.76 4.95 2.27
C PHE A 36 12.83 4.25 3.62
N ASP A 37 14.00 4.28 4.27
CA ASP A 37 14.14 3.68 5.60
C ASP A 37 13.24 4.35 6.63
N HIS A 38 13.12 5.68 6.55
CA HIS A 38 12.21 6.43 7.40
C HIS A 38 10.76 6.02 7.13
N GLU A 39 10.39 5.87 5.87
CA GLU A 39 9.04 5.44 5.49
C GLU A 39 8.74 4.06 6.06
N LEU A 40 9.69 3.11 5.96
CA LEU A 40 9.50 1.77 6.49
C LEU A 40 9.25 1.76 7.99
N ASP A 41 9.94 2.64 8.71
CA ASP A 41 9.80 2.73 10.16
C ASP A 41 8.52 3.47 10.58
N HIS A 42 7.85 4.15 9.65
CA HIS A 42 6.71 5.01 9.94
C HIS A 42 5.51 4.75 9.01
N LEU A 43 5.33 3.50 8.56
CA LEU A 43 4.25 3.18 7.62
C LEU A 43 2.88 3.58 8.16
N ALA A 44 2.61 3.34 9.43
CA ALA A 44 1.32 3.67 10.02
C ALA A 44 1.05 5.16 10.01
N SER A 45 2.07 6.02 10.20
CA SER A 45 1.88 7.47 10.12
C SER A 45 1.82 7.94 8.67
N GLU A 46 2.60 7.33 7.78
CA GLU A 46 2.65 7.76 6.38
C GLU A 46 1.39 7.39 5.62
N TYR A 47 0.84 6.19 5.88
CA TYR A 47 -0.27 5.64 5.11
C TYR A 47 -1.51 5.36 5.95
N GLY A 48 -1.49 5.67 7.23
CA GLY A 48 -2.61 5.39 8.10
C GLY A 48 -3.67 6.50 8.10
N PRO A 49 -4.79 6.24 8.78
CA PRO A 49 -5.82 7.26 8.92
C PRO A 49 -5.28 8.45 9.72
N PRO A 50 -5.89 9.63 9.62
CA PRO A 50 -7.12 9.90 8.88
C PRO A 50 -6.91 10.23 7.40
N ASP A 51 -5.69 10.57 6.97
CA ASP A 51 -5.46 11.13 5.63
C ASP A 51 -5.06 10.09 4.60
N GLY A 52 -4.57 8.96 5.03
CA GLY A 52 -4.10 7.90 4.15
C GLY A 52 -4.86 6.61 4.32
N ALA A 53 -4.41 5.58 3.60
CA ALA A 53 -4.93 4.24 3.71
C ALA A 53 -3.84 3.26 3.28
N PHE A 54 -3.88 2.06 3.83
CA PHE A 54 -3.00 0.99 3.40
C PHE A 54 -3.83 -0.29 3.37
N LEU A 55 -3.71 -1.05 2.29
CA LEU A 55 -4.47 -2.29 2.16
C LEU A 55 -3.52 -3.46 1.94
N LEU A 56 -3.82 -4.54 2.65
CA LEU A 56 -3.17 -5.83 2.45
C LEU A 56 -4.19 -6.75 1.75
N ALA A 57 -3.74 -7.48 0.74
CA ALA A 57 -4.57 -8.50 0.11
C ALA A 57 -4.22 -9.85 0.72
N ARG A 58 -5.22 -10.54 1.28
CA ARG A 58 -5.04 -11.85 1.88
C ARG A 58 -5.87 -12.86 1.12
N GLN A 59 -5.26 -13.98 0.74
CA GLN A 59 -5.92 -15.05 0.04
C GLN A 59 -5.47 -16.38 0.61
N ALA A 60 -6.44 -17.22 1.00
CA ALA A 60 -6.17 -18.55 1.56
C ALA A 60 -5.18 -18.50 2.73
N GLY A 61 -5.27 -17.48 3.57
CA GLY A 61 -4.40 -17.33 4.72
C GLY A 61 -3.04 -16.72 4.45
N ALA A 62 -2.71 -16.43 3.19
CA ALA A 62 -1.43 -15.83 2.82
C ALA A 62 -1.63 -14.38 2.39
N PHE A 63 -0.65 -13.53 2.67
CA PHE A 63 -0.68 -12.14 2.22
C PHE A 63 -0.08 -12.06 0.82
N ALA A 64 -0.91 -11.70 -0.15
CA ALA A 64 -0.59 -11.76 -1.56
C ALA A 64 -0.15 -10.42 -2.16
N GLY A 65 -0.41 -9.32 -1.48
CA GLY A 65 -0.04 -8.01 -2.00
C GLY A 65 -0.42 -6.87 -1.08
N CYS A 66 -0.09 -5.66 -1.51
CA CYS A 66 -0.37 -4.45 -0.74
C CYS A 66 -0.48 -3.23 -1.65
N GLY A 67 -0.92 -2.13 -1.07
CA GLY A 67 -0.90 -0.83 -1.71
C GLY A 67 -1.28 0.24 -0.72
N GLY A 68 -0.86 1.48 -0.96
CA GLY A 68 -1.11 2.55 -0.02
C GLY A 68 -1.48 3.87 -0.69
N LEU A 69 -2.15 4.70 0.08
CA LEU A 69 -2.43 6.10 -0.26
C LEU A 69 -1.83 6.97 0.82
N ARG A 70 -1.17 8.06 0.41
CA ARG A 70 -0.78 9.09 1.37
C ARG A 70 -1.11 10.46 0.81
N ARG A 71 -1.34 11.41 1.70
CA ARG A 71 -1.66 12.77 1.30
C ARG A 71 -0.48 13.40 0.56
N PHE A 72 -0.76 14.02 -0.57
CA PHE A 72 0.21 14.83 -1.31
C PHE A 72 -0.06 16.31 -1.12
N SER A 73 -1.33 16.69 -1.17
CA SER A 73 -1.77 18.07 -0.96
C SER A 73 -3.18 18.04 -0.36
N GLN A 74 -3.77 19.21 -0.17
CA GLN A 74 -5.12 19.29 0.39
C GLN A 74 -6.14 18.53 -0.47
N SER A 75 -5.96 18.51 -1.80
CA SER A 75 -6.94 17.90 -2.71
C SER A 75 -6.44 16.67 -3.43
N ALA A 76 -5.18 16.27 -3.23
CA ALA A 76 -4.58 15.14 -3.95
C ALA A 76 -3.88 14.18 -3.00
N CYS A 77 -3.93 12.90 -3.34
CA CYS A 77 -3.14 11.88 -2.66
C CYS A 77 -2.30 11.13 -3.68
N GLU A 78 -1.33 10.37 -3.17
CA GLU A 78 -0.49 9.51 -4.00
C GLU A 78 -0.84 8.07 -3.74
N MET A 79 -0.98 7.27 -4.81
CA MET A 79 -1.07 5.81 -4.70
C MET A 79 0.34 5.26 -4.88
N LYS A 80 0.85 4.58 -3.86
CA LYS A 80 2.22 4.11 -3.81
C LYS A 80 2.28 2.68 -3.30
N ARG A 81 3.40 2.03 -3.58
CA ARG A 81 3.71 0.71 -3.01
C ARG A 81 2.71 -0.37 -3.41
N LEU A 82 2.10 -0.24 -4.60
CA LEU A 82 1.23 -1.27 -5.13
C LEU A 82 2.09 -2.45 -5.57
N TYR A 83 1.88 -3.59 -4.94
CA TYR A 83 2.72 -4.75 -5.16
C TYR A 83 1.92 -6.03 -4.98
N VAL A 84 2.19 -6.99 -5.85
CA VAL A 84 1.63 -8.35 -5.73
C VAL A 84 2.79 -9.34 -5.72
N VAL A 85 2.80 -10.22 -4.73
CA VAL A 85 3.82 -11.27 -4.59
C VAL A 85 3.85 -12.11 -5.87
N PRO A 86 5.03 -12.45 -6.40
CA PRO A 86 5.13 -13.17 -7.68
C PRO A 86 4.24 -14.41 -7.81
N ALA A 87 4.11 -15.20 -6.74
CA ALA A 87 3.28 -16.40 -6.76
C ALA A 87 1.79 -16.11 -6.97
N HIS A 88 1.36 -14.87 -6.77
CA HIS A 88 -0.05 -14.47 -6.87
C HIS A 88 -0.33 -13.49 -8.01
N GLN A 89 0.67 -13.22 -8.86
CA GLN A 89 0.49 -12.30 -9.98
C GLN A 89 -0.42 -12.90 -11.06
N HIS A 90 -0.93 -12.03 -11.93
CA HIS A 90 -1.79 -12.38 -13.07
C HIS A 90 -3.16 -12.94 -12.67
N ARG A 91 -3.64 -12.59 -11.49
CA ARG A 91 -4.95 -12.99 -10.98
C ARG A 91 -5.87 -11.80 -10.68
N GLY A 92 -5.47 -10.59 -11.10
CA GLY A 92 -6.27 -9.39 -10.89
C GLY A 92 -6.18 -8.79 -9.50
N ILE A 93 -5.26 -9.26 -8.65
CA ILE A 93 -5.15 -8.79 -7.27
C ILE A 93 -4.71 -7.32 -7.22
N GLY A 94 -3.70 -6.96 -8.02
CA GLY A 94 -3.22 -5.57 -8.08
C GLY A 94 -4.34 -4.61 -8.47
N ARG A 95 -5.14 -4.99 -9.44
CA ARG A 95 -6.27 -4.19 -9.88
C ARG A 95 -7.31 -4.04 -8.77
N MET A 96 -7.59 -5.11 -8.03
CA MET A 96 -8.54 -5.05 -6.92
C MET A 96 -8.06 -4.11 -5.83
N ILE A 97 -6.76 -4.16 -5.50
CA ILE A 97 -6.17 -3.24 -4.52
C ILE A 97 -6.30 -1.80 -5.02
N ALA A 98 -5.92 -1.55 -6.28
CA ALA A 98 -5.97 -0.21 -6.87
C ALA A 98 -7.40 0.34 -6.87
N GLU A 99 -8.37 -0.45 -7.27
CA GLU A 99 -9.78 -0.01 -7.29
C GLU A 99 -10.28 0.31 -5.88
N ALA A 100 -9.92 -0.49 -4.90
CA ALA A 100 -10.30 -0.24 -3.52
C ALA A 100 -9.65 1.04 -2.98
N LEU A 101 -8.39 1.29 -3.35
CA LEU A 101 -7.71 2.53 -2.96
C LEU A 101 -8.34 3.75 -3.63
N ILE A 102 -8.74 3.64 -4.89
CA ILE A 102 -9.44 4.71 -5.58
C ILE A 102 -10.75 5.06 -4.85
N ASN A 103 -11.51 4.05 -4.46
CA ASN A 103 -12.74 4.27 -3.71
C ASN A 103 -12.46 4.89 -2.35
N ARG A 104 -11.38 4.46 -1.69
CA ARG A 104 -11.00 5.04 -0.40
C ARG A 104 -10.61 6.51 -0.56
N ALA A 105 -9.90 6.86 -1.64
CA ALA A 105 -9.51 8.24 -1.91
C ALA A 105 -10.75 9.13 -2.09
N ARG A 106 -11.76 8.63 -2.80
CA ARG A 106 -13.02 9.37 -2.95
C ARG A 106 -13.70 9.60 -1.61
N ASN A 107 -13.76 8.57 -0.77
CA ASN A 107 -14.39 8.67 0.53
C ASN A 107 -13.65 9.64 1.46
N LEU A 108 -12.33 9.77 1.28
CA LEU A 108 -11.52 10.72 2.04
C LEU A 108 -11.64 12.16 1.51
N GLY A 109 -12.28 12.35 0.36
CA GLY A 109 -12.52 13.67 -0.20
C GLY A 109 -11.45 14.16 -1.16
N TYR A 110 -10.51 13.31 -1.56
CA TYR A 110 -9.49 13.71 -2.53
C TYR A 110 -10.11 13.86 -3.92
N LYS A 111 -9.65 14.88 -4.65
CA LYS A 111 -10.13 15.16 -6.00
C LYS A 111 -9.27 14.51 -7.07
N SER A 112 -8.03 14.18 -6.74
CA SER A 112 -7.12 13.54 -7.69
C SER A 112 -6.18 12.58 -6.98
N ILE A 113 -5.68 11.61 -7.74
CA ILE A 113 -4.70 10.63 -7.28
C ILE A 113 -3.51 10.70 -8.21
N LEU A 114 -2.32 10.87 -7.62
CA LEU A 114 -1.07 10.81 -8.36
C LEU A 114 -0.57 9.38 -8.34
N LEU A 115 -0.06 8.91 -9.47
CA LEU A 115 0.52 7.58 -9.57
C LEU A 115 2.03 7.71 -9.75
N ASP A 116 2.75 6.82 -9.11
CA ASP A 116 4.20 6.74 -9.27
C ASP A 116 4.58 5.99 -10.52
#